data_191f93e02938c394552ce0557bc42a58
#
_entry.id   191f93e02938c394552ce0557bc42a58
#
_cell.length_a   1.000
_cell.length_b   1.000
_cell.length_c   1.000
_cell.angle_alpha   90.00
_cell.angle_beta   90.00
_cell.angle_gamma   90.00
#
_symmetry.space_group_name_H-M   'P 1'
#
loop_
_entity.id
_entity.type
_entity.pdbx_description
1 polymer ?
#
loop_
_entity_poly.entity_id
_entity_poly.type
_entity_poly.pdbx_seq_one_letter_code
_entity_poly.pdbx_strand_id
1 'polypeptide(L)'
;MQNAAKTLGAGSRALSGLLGLAVIGLALAVLTTPMDVGGVIDWAERIFGAVFILFFAGMVYIALLSIVQVKAIAPYAPGHRSWFETGLQAANGIATLALTYTLLGISLGIGSLSTQTLSPETIQDVIGGLTEHFSMAFMSTVVGLPVSAALRAILLVTRSRVEEQQQVLIHQPAE
;
A
#
# COMPACT_ATOMS: atom_id res chain seq x y z
N MET A 1 21.73 9.68 21.39
CA MET A 1 22.38 9.02 20.25
C MET A 1 21.91 7.59 20.00
N GLN A 2 21.68 6.75 21.02
CA GLN A 2 21.19 5.37 20.85
C GLN A 2 19.80 5.24 20.18
N ASN A 3 18.90 6.19 20.40
CA ASN A 3 17.56 6.14 19.79
C ASN A 3 17.59 6.41 18.27
N ALA A 4 18.48 7.28 17.79
CA ALA A 4 18.63 7.55 16.37
C ALA A 4 19.19 6.33 15.59
N ALA A 5 20.13 5.60 16.19
CA ALA A 5 20.66 4.38 15.57
C ALA A 5 19.62 3.25 15.49
N LYS A 6 18.75 3.12 16.50
CA LYS A 6 17.65 2.14 16.50
C LYS A 6 16.57 2.48 15.44
N THR A 7 16.23 3.75 15.28
CA THR A 7 15.28 4.19 14.25
C THR A 7 15.84 4.05 12.83
N LEU A 8 17.12 4.30 12.63
CA LEU A 8 17.80 4.06 11.35
C LEU A 8 17.81 2.58 10.97
N GLY A 9 18.09 1.67 11.94
CA GLY A 9 18.04 0.23 11.71
C GLY A 9 16.61 -0.29 11.41
N ALA A 10 15.60 0.29 12.04
CA ALA A 10 14.21 -0.04 11.75
C ALA A 10 13.78 0.46 10.35
N GLY A 11 14.20 1.67 9.98
CA GLY A 11 13.98 2.22 8.63
C GLY A 11 14.60 1.36 7.53
N SER A 12 15.83 0.89 7.73
CA SER A 12 16.52 -0.02 6.81
C SER A 12 15.76 -1.34 6.63
N ARG A 13 15.27 -1.95 7.71
CA ARG A 13 14.47 -3.19 7.64
C ARG A 13 13.12 -2.98 6.95
N ALA A 14 12.45 -1.86 7.19
CA ALA A 14 11.21 -1.50 6.51
C ALA A 14 11.44 -1.30 5.01
N LEU A 15 12.53 -0.62 4.64
CA LEU A 15 12.92 -0.43 3.24
C LEU A 15 13.24 -1.75 2.55
N SER A 16 14.00 -2.64 3.21
CA SER A 16 14.25 -3.98 2.69
C SER A 16 12.97 -4.79 2.52
N GLY A 17 12.01 -4.67 3.44
CA GLY A 17 10.70 -5.30 3.34
C GLY A 17 9.90 -4.79 2.15
N LEU A 18 9.89 -3.47 1.93
CA LEU A 18 9.21 -2.85 0.80
C LEU A 18 9.84 -3.27 -0.54
N LEU A 19 11.17 -3.24 -0.62
CA LEU A 19 11.90 -3.69 -1.81
C LEU A 19 11.66 -5.18 -2.07
N GLY A 20 11.68 -6.02 -1.03
CA GLY A 20 11.38 -7.45 -1.15
C GLY A 20 9.97 -7.70 -1.68
N LEU A 21 8.97 -6.97 -1.17
CA LEU A 21 7.59 -7.06 -1.62
C LEU A 21 7.43 -6.58 -3.08
N ALA A 22 8.12 -5.51 -3.45
CA ALA A 22 8.15 -4.99 -4.81
C ALA A 22 8.79 -6.01 -5.79
N VAL A 23 9.91 -6.63 -5.40
CA VAL A 23 10.59 -7.66 -6.21
C VAL A 23 9.71 -8.91 -6.36
N ILE A 24 9.04 -9.37 -5.29
CA ILE A 24 8.12 -10.52 -5.36
C ILE A 24 6.93 -10.18 -6.26
N GLY A 25 6.34 -8.99 -6.11
CA GLY A 25 5.23 -8.54 -6.95
C GLY A 25 5.63 -8.46 -8.43
N LEU A 26 6.80 -7.90 -8.71
CA LEU A 26 7.35 -7.81 -10.07
C LEU A 26 7.64 -9.20 -10.66
N ALA A 27 8.25 -10.10 -9.89
CA ALA A 27 8.52 -11.47 -10.31
C ALA A 27 7.22 -12.22 -10.63
N LEU A 28 6.19 -12.07 -9.78
CA LEU A 28 4.87 -12.65 -10.03
C LEU A 28 4.24 -12.08 -11.31
N ALA A 29 4.32 -10.78 -11.52
CA ALA A 29 3.79 -10.13 -12.72
C ALA A 29 4.49 -10.64 -13.99
N VAL A 30 5.81 -10.73 -14.00
CA VAL A 30 6.59 -11.26 -15.14
C VAL A 30 6.33 -12.74 -15.39
N LEU A 31 6.09 -13.54 -14.33
CA LEU A 31 5.78 -14.97 -14.48
C LEU A 31 4.36 -15.22 -15.01
N THR A 32 3.43 -14.30 -14.77
CA THR A 32 2.01 -14.45 -15.17
C THR A 32 1.67 -13.73 -16.48
N THR A 33 2.51 -12.81 -16.92
CA THR A 33 2.32 -12.02 -18.15
C THR A 33 3.50 -12.23 -19.13
N PRO A 34 3.28 -12.19 -20.43
CA PRO A 34 4.34 -12.27 -21.43
C PRO A 34 5.12 -10.95 -21.57
N MET A 35 5.23 -10.16 -20.51
CA MET A 35 5.91 -8.87 -20.46
C MET A 35 7.26 -9.03 -19.76
N ASP A 36 8.27 -8.30 -20.24
CA ASP A 36 9.53 -8.14 -19.52
C ASP A 36 9.40 -7.14 -18.35
N VAL A 37 10.43 -7.02 -17.54
CA VAL A 37 10.43 -6.12 -16.36
C VAL A 37 10.12 -4.67 -16.74
N GLY A 38 10.69 -4.19 -17.86
CA GLY A 38 10.44 -2.84 -18.36
C GLY A 38 8.98 -2.64 -18.72
N GLY A 39 8.40 -3.58 -19.47
CA GLY A 39 7.00 -3.55 -19.87
C GLY A 39 6.02 -3.55 -18.69
N VAL A 40 6.33 -4.27 -17.60
CA VAL A 40 5.51 -4.26 -16.37
C VAL A 40 5.58 -2.90 -15.67
N ILE A 41 6.75 -2.27 -15.62
CA ILE A 41 6.92 -0.95 -15.01
C ILE A 41 6.17 0.11 -15.82
N ASP A 42 6.34 0.13 -17.13
CA ASP A 42 5.66 1.07 -18.03
C ASP A 42 4.14 0.89 -17.98
N TRP A 43 3.68 -0.35 -17.90
CA TRP A 43 2.26 -0.68 -17.73
C TRP A 43 1.73 -0.16 -16.39
N ALA A 44 2.46 -0.38 -15.29
CA ALA A 44 2.07 0.10 -13.97
C ALA A 44 2.04 1.63 -13.92
N GLU A 45 3.03 2.32 -14.50
CA GLU A 45 3.06 3.78 -14.58
C GLU A 45 1.90 4.33 -15.41
N ARG A 46 1.58 3.68 -16.53
CA ARG A 46 0.45 4.06 -17.38
C ARG A 46 -0.89 3.91 -16.69
N ILE A 47 -1.07 2.83 -15.90
CA ILE A 47 -2.34 2.55 -15.22
C ILE A 47 -2.50 3.35 -13.93
N PHE A 48 -1.47 3.38 -13.09
CA PHE A 48 -1.59 3.99 -11.75
C PHE A 48 -1.11 5.45 -11.73
N GLY A 49 -0.25 5.83 -12.66
CA GLY A 49 0.44 7.12 -12.62
C GLY A 49 1.51 7.21 -11.53
N ALA A 50 2.55 7.99 -11.76
CA ALA A 50 3.68 8.15 -10.84
C ALA A 50 3.25 8.68 -9.45
N VAL A 51 2.25 9.56 -9.40
CA VAL A 51 1.75 10.15 -8.16
C VAL A 51 1.10 9.10 -7.25
N PHE A 52 0.25 8.23 -7.81
CA PHE A 52 -0.36 7.14 -7.05
C PHE A 52 0.71 6.19 -6.50
N ILE A 53 1.64 5.76 -7.36
CA ILE A 53 2.72 4.84 -6.98
C ILE A 53 3.56 5.42 -5.84
N LEU A 54 3.90 6.71 -5.89
CA LEU A 54 4.67 7.38 -4.86
C LEU A 54 3.95 7.40 -3.51
N PHE A 55 2.68 7.83 -3.48
CA PHE A 55 1.88 7.86 -2.24
C PHE A 55 1.62 6.46 -1.70
N PHE A 56 1.30 5.50 -2.58
CA PHE A 56 1.07 4.12 -2.22
C PHE A 56 2.31 3.50 -1.58
N ALA A 57 3.47 3.62 -2.23
CA ALA A 57 4.75 3.12 -1.71
C ALA A 57 5.14 3.79 -0.38
N GLY A 58 4.91 5.10 -0.24
CA GLY A 58 5.14 5.84 0.99
C GLY A 58 4.28 5.32 2.16
N MET A 59 2.99 5.08 1.92
CA MET A 59 2.09 4.54 2.94
C MET A 59 2.42 3.08 3.31
N VAL A 60 2.76 2.24 2.32
CA VAL A 60 3.24 0.87 2.58
C VAL A 60 4.52 0.90 3.40
N TYR A 61 5.47 1.79 3.07
CA TYR A 61 6.71 1.96 3.83
C TYR A 61 6.44 2.34 5.29
N ILE A 62 5.55 3.33 5.54
CA ILE A 62 5.18 3.75 6.90
C ILE A 62 4.53 2.59 7.67
N ALA A 63 3.64 1.82 7.03
CA ALA A 63 3.01 0.66 7.66
C ALA A 63 4.04 -0.42 8.02
N LEU A 64 4.97 -0.75 7.12
CA LEU A 64 6.06 -1.71 7.37
C LEU A 64 7.02 -1.21 8.47
N LEU A 65 7.38 0.06 8.45
CA LEU A 65 8.19 0.69 9.50
C LEU A 65 7.50 0.55 10.87
N SER A 66 6.20 0.80 10.92
CA SER A 66 5.39 0.66 12.14
C SER A 66 5.37 -0.78 12.65
N ILE A 67 5.25 -1.78 11.77
CA ILE A 67 5.32 -3.20 12.14
C ILE A 67 6.67 -3.54 12.79
N VAL A 68 7.78 -3.05 12.22
CA VAL A 68 9.12 -3.26 12.76
C VAL A 68 9.27 -2.60 14.13
N GLN A 69 8.77 -1.37 14.29
CA GLN A 69 8.84 -0.64 15.56
C GLN A 69 7.95 -1.25 16.64
N VAL A 70 6.74 -1.68 16.31
CA VAL A 70 5.84 -2.38 17.26
C VAL A 70 6.49 -3.67 17.79
N LYS A 71 7.23 -4.40 16.95
CA LYS A 71 7.99 -5.60 17.39
C LYS A 71 9.22 -5.25 18.24
N ALA A 72 9.83 -4.08 18.04
CA ALA A 72 11.06 -3.69 18.71
C ALA A 72 10.84 -3.01 20.07
N ILE A 73 9.65 -2.45 20.31
CA ILE A 73 9.32 -1.69 21.51
C ILE A 73 8.42 -2.54 22.41
N ALA A 74 8.73 -2.59 23.71
CA ALA A 74 7.90 -3.29 24.69
C ALA A 74 6.47 -2.74 24.72
N PRO A 75 5.42 -3.57 24.89
CA PRO A 75 4.01 -3.18 24.78
C PRO A 75 3.58 -2.00 25.68
N TYR A 76 4.17 -1.87 26.86
CA TYR A 76 3.85 -0.80 27.82
C TYR A 76 4.83 0.37 27.78
N ALA A 77 5.83 0.32 26.88
CA ALA A 77 6.80 1.40 26.77
C ALA A 77 6.20 2.62 26.04
N PRO A 78 6.65 3.83 26.38
CA PRO A 78 6.25 5.04 25.66
C PRO A 78 6.53 4.89 24.15
N GLY A 79 5.55 5.22 23.34
CA GLY A 79 5.67 5.15 21.87
C GLY A 79 5.18 3.86 21.23
N HIS A 80 5.00 2.74 21.92
CA HIS A 80 4.47 1.50 21.34
C HIS A 80 3.07 1.73 20.71
N ARG A 81 2.17 2.35 21.47
CA ARG A 81 0.81 2.69 21.02
C ARG A 81 0.83 3.64 19.84
N SER A 82 1.68 4.67 19.89
CA SER A 82 1.79 5.65 18.80
C SER A 82 2.23 5.01 17.49
N TRP A 83 3.24 4.13 17.52
CA TRP A 83 3.67 3.41 16.33
C TRP A 83 2.60 2.48 15.77
N PHE A 84 1.87 1.79 16.64
CA PHE A 84 0.75 0.95 16.19
C PHE A 84 -0.35 1.77 15.51
N GLU A 85 -0.75 2.89 16.12
CA GLU A 85 -1.75 3.80 15.55
C GLU A 85 -1.27 4.39 14.22
N THR A 86 0.00 4.80 14.11
CA THR A 86 0.60 5.29 12.86
C THR A 86 0.53 4.25 11.74
N GLY A 87 0.88 3.01 12.04
CA GLY A 87 0.80 1.91 11.07
C GLY A 87 -0.63 1.63 10.62
N LEU A 88 -1.57 1.65 11.55
CA LEU A 88 -2.99 1.45 11.25
C LEU A 88 -3.55 2.58 10.37
N GLN A 89 -3.17 3.82 10.65
CA GLN A 89 -3.55 4.97 9.83
C GLN A 89 -2.93 4.91 8.43
N ALA A 90 -1.66 4.50 8.32
CA ALA A 90 -1.01 4.31 7.01
C ALA A 90 -1.73 3.22 6.20
N ALA A 91 -2.06 2.09 6.82
CA ALA A 91 -2.81 1.02 6.15
C ALA A 91 -4.21 1.48 5.70
N ASN A 92 -4.94 2.22 6.54
CA ASN A 92 -6.23 2.82 6.18
C ASN A 92 -6.09 3.86 5.05
N GLY A 93 -5.00 4.64 5.08
CA GLY A 93 -4.68 5.62 4.06
C GLY A 93 -4.52 5.00 2.67
N ILE A 94 -3.98 3.77 2.57
CA ILE A 94 -3.89 3.02 1.30
C ILE A 94 -5.29 2.78 0.73
N ALA A 95 -6.26 2.34 1.55
CA ALA A 95 -7.63 2.13 1.09
C ALA A 95 -8.28 3.44 0.64
N THR A 96 -8.09 4.52 1.42
CA THR A 96 -8.61 5.84 1.07
C THR A 96 -7.99 6.36 -0.22
N LEU A 97 -6.68 6.22 -0.40
CA LEU A 97 -5.98 6.59 -1.63
C LEU A 97 -6.55 5.84 -2.83
N ALA A 98 -6.72 4.52 -2.73
CA ALA A 98 -7.27 3.69 -3.80
C ALA A 98 -8.68 4.14 -4.20
N LEU A 99 -9.57 4.37 -3.22
CA LEU A 99 -10.93 4.86 -3.46
C LEU A 99 -10.93 6.27 -4.08
N THR A 100 -10.07 7.16 -3.60
CA THR A 100 -9.94 8.51 -4.16
C THR A 100 -9.52 8.48 -5.63
N TYR A 101 -8.54 7.62 -5.96
CA TYR A 101 -8.10 7.43 -7.35
C TYR A 101 -9.19 6.81 -8.23
N THR A 102 -9.98 5.87 -7.70
CA THR A 102 -11.14 5.32 -8.41
C THR A 102 -12.15 6.41 -8.75
N LEU A 103 -12.51 7.23 -7.78
CA LEU A 103 -13.44 8.34 -8.00
C LEU A 103 -12.89 9.39 -8.96
N LEU A 104 -11.61 9.72 -8.85
CA LEU A 104 -10.92 10.63 -9.74
C LEU A 104 -10.93 10.13 -11.18
N GLY A 105 -10.57 8.85 -11.40
CA GLY A 105 -10.56 8.25 -12.74
C GLY A 105 -11.95 8.20 -13.38
N ILE A 106 -12.99 7.88 -12.60
CA ILE A 106 -14.38 7.93 -13.06
C ILE A 106 -14.76 9.37 -13.42
N SER A 107 -14.42 10.34 -12.57
CA SER A 107 -14.73 11.75 -12.81
C SER A 107 -14.05 12.28 -14.06
N LEU A 108 -12.77 11.95 -14.29
CA LEU A 108 -12.04 12.31 -15.50
C LEU A 108 -12.61 11.64 -16.74
N GLY A 109 -13.00 10.36 -16.64
CA GLY A 109 -13.65 9.64 -17.73
C GLY A 109 -14.98 10.29 -18.13
N ILE A 110 -15.82 10.65 -17.16
CA ILE A 110 -17.07 11.38 -17.46
C ILE A 110 -16.79 12.79 -17.97
N GLY A 111 -15.79 13.47 -17.42
CA GLY A 111 -15.39 14.82 -17.85
C GLY A 111 -14.95 14.85 -19.33
N SER A 112 -14.27 13.80 -19.80
CA SER A 112 -13.85 13.70 -21.20
C SER A 112 -15.03 13.64 -22.19
N LEU A 113 -16.19 13.13 -21.76
CA LEU A 113 -17.39 13.11 -22.59
C LEU A 113 -17.96 14.50 -22.87
N SER A 114 -17.82 15.43 -21.92
CA SER A 114 -18.38 16.78 -22.04
C SER A 114 -17.68 17.65 -23.08
N THR A 115 -16.47 17.28 -23.46
CA THR A 115 -15.63 18.04 -24.42
C THR A 115 -15.66 17.47 -25.83
N GLN A 116 -16.28 16.31 -26.03
CA GLN A 116 -16.30 15.62 -27.33
C GLN A 116 -17.68 15.76 -28.01
N THR A 117 -17.67 16.03 -29.29
CA THR A 117 -18.90 15.99 -30.12
C THR A 117 -19.24 14.53 -30.44
N LEU A 118 -20.39 14.08 -29.97
CA LEU A 118 -20.87 12.73 -30.24
C LEU A 118 -21.40 12.66 -31.67
N SER A 119 -20.63 12.07 -32.57
CA SER A 119 -21.06 11.70 -33.91
C SER A 119 -20.92 10.18 -34.10
N PRO A 120 -21.59 9.58 -35.09
CA PRO A 120 -21.45 8.15 -35.37
C PRO A 120 -20.00 7.72 -35.65
N GLU A 121 -19.17 8.62 -36.14
CA GLU A 121 -17.75 8.37 -36.43
C GLU A 121 -16.87 8.43 -35.18
N THR A 122 -17.22 9.24 -34.17
CA THR A 122 -16.41 9.46 -32.96
C THR A 122 -16.84 8.60 -31.78
N ILE A 123 -18.02 7.97 -31.82
CA ILE A 123 -18.60 7.25 -30.69
C ILE A 123 -17.72 6.06 -30.24
N GLN A 124 -17.03 5.40 -31.16
CA GLN A 124 -16.13 4.28 -30.84
C GLN A 124 -14.91 4.74 -30.03
N ASP A 125 -14.31 5.86 -30.42
CA ASP A 125 -13.16 6.44 -29.74
C ASP A 125 -13.54 6.95 -28.33
N VAL A 126 -14.74 7.53 -28.21
CA VAL A 126 -15.31 8.00 -26.94
C VAL A 126 -15.51 6.84 -25.97
N ILE A 127 -16.12 5.73 -26.43
CA ILE A 127 -16.32 4.54 -25.60
C ILE A 127 -14.99 3.92 -25.22
N GLY A 128 -14.01 3.88 -26.14
CA GLY A 128 -12.67 3.38 -25.89
C GLY A 128 -11.97 4.15 -24.77
N GLY A 129 -11.93 5.48 -24.88
CA GLY A 129 -11.33 6.36 -23.87
C GLY A 129 -12.01 6.27 -22.50
N LEU A 130 -13.36 6.19 -22.48
CA LEU A 130 -14.10 6.00 -21.24
C LEU A 130 -13.77 4.66 -20.56
N THR A 131 -13.72 3.59 -21.33
CA THR A 131 -13.38 2.26 -20.84
C THR A 131 -11.95 2.22 -20.29
N GLU A 132 -11.00 2.89 -20.93
CA GLU A 132 -9.62 3.01 -20.47
C GLU A 132 -9.55 3.73 -19.11
N HIS A 133 -10.20 4.88 -18.96
CA HIS A 133 -10.23 5.62 -17.68
C HIS A 133 -10.87 4.81 -16.55
N PHE A 134 -11.95 4.09 -16.83
CA PHE A 134 -12.61 3.25 -15.83
C PHE A 134 -11.76 2.04 -15.45
N SER A 135 -11.10 1.40 -16.41
CA SER A 135 -10.19 0.30 -16.15
C SER A 135 -9.05 0.72 -15.21
N MET A 136 -8.40 1.85 -15.50
CA MET A 136 -7.36 2.42 -14.63
C MET A 136 -7.90 2.73 -13.23
N ALA A 137 -9.07 3.34 -13.14
CA ALA A 137 -9.71 3.66 -11.87
C ALA A 137 -9.94 2.41 -11.01
N PHE A 138 -10.51 1.35 -11.57
CA PHE A 138 -10.79 0.12 -10.84
C PHE A 138 -9.53 -0.63 -10.41
N MET A 139 -8.46 -0.61 -11.21
CA MET A 139 -7.21 -1.29 -10.87
C MET A 139 -6.57 -0.74 -9.60
N SER A 140 -6.69 0.56 -9.31
CA SER A 140 -6.20 1.12 -8.04
C SER A 140 -6.89 0.51 -6.83
N THR A 141 -8.20 0.24 -6.91
CA THR A 141 -8.98 -0.41 -5.84
C THR A 141 -8.66 -1.89 -5.72
N VAL A 142 -8.51 -2.59 -6.86
CA VAL A 142 -8.17 -4.03 -6.89
C VAL A 142 -6.83 -4.31 -6.21
N VAL A 143 -5.87 -3.39 -6.33
CA VAL A 143 -4.56 -3.52 -5.66
C VAL A 143 -4.59 -2.93 -4.25
N GLY A 144 -5.14 -1.74 -4.09
CA GLY A 144 -5.06 -0.98 -2.85
C GLY A 144 -5.83 -1.60 -1.68
N LEU A 145 -7.05 -2.11 -1.91
CA LEU A 145 -7.86 -2.67 -0.83
C LEU A 145 -7.27 -3.96 -0.23
N PRO A 146 -6.85 -4.96 -1.01
CA PRO A 146 -6.21 -6.16 -0.45
C PRO A 146 -4.91 -5.86 0.29
N VAL A 147 -4.08 -4.96 -0.23
CA VAL A 147 -2.83 -4.55 0.45
C VAL A 147 -3.12 -3.85 1.78
N SER A 148 -4.09 -2.93 1.81
CA SER A 148 -4.55 -2.29 3.04
C SER A 148 -5.03 -3.32 4.07
N ALA A 149 -5.90 -4.24 3.66
CA ALA A 149 -6.44 -5.29 4.52
C ALA A 149 -5.34 -6.21 5.07
N ALA A 150 -4.39 -6.63 4.24
CA ALA A 150 -3.27 -7.46 4.65
C ALA A 150 -2.37 -6.75 5.66
N LEU A 151 -2.00 -5.50 5.42
CA LEU A 151 -1.18 -4.71 6.35
C LEU A 151 -1.87 -4.48 7.70
N ARG A 152 -3.18 -4.21 7.69
CA ARG A 152 -3.98 -4.12 8.91
C ARG A 152 -3.99 -5.43 9.70
N ALA A 153 -4.23 -6.55 9.02
CA ALA A 153 -4.20 -7.87 9.65
C ALA A 153 -2.84 -8.18 10.27
N ILE A 154 -1.74 -7.90 9.56
CA ILE A 154 -0.38 -8.10 10.06
C ILE A 154 -0.11 -7.23 11.30
N LEU A 155 -0.53 -5.96 11.29
CA LEU A 155 -0.37 -5.05 12.42
C LEU A 155 -1.12 -5.54 13.66
N LEU A 156 -2.39 -5.94 13.50
CA LEU A 156 -3.23 -6.44 14.59
C LEU A 156 -2.66 -7.73 15.19
N VAL A 157 -2.29 -8.71 14.35
CA VAL A 157 -1.68 -9.96 14.80
C VAL A 157 -0.33 -9.73 15.45
N THR A 158 0.47 -8.81 14.91
CA THR A 158 1.78 -8.48 15.51
C THR A 158 1.62 -7.89 16.90
N ARG A 159 0.68 -6.98 17.08
CA ARG A 159 0.39 -6.39 18.39
C ARG A 159 -0.07 -7.45 19.39
N SER A 160 -1.06 -8.27 19.03
CA SER A 160 -1.59 -9.34 19.87
C SER A 160 -0.48 -10.29 20.34
N ARG A 161 0.38 -10.76 19.44
CA ARG A 161 1.49 -11.64 19.77
C ARG A 161 2.50 -11.02 20.74
N VAL A 162 2.82 -9.74 20.57
CA VAL A 162 3.75 -9.02 21.44
C VAL A 162 3.16 -8.84 22.85
N GLU A 163 1.86 -8.54 22.95
CA GLU A 163 1.15 -8.44 24.22
C GLU A 163 1.07 -9.79 24.96
N GLU A 164 0.75 -10.89 24.26
CA GLU A 164 0.71 -12.25 24.83
C GLU A 164 2.07 -12.71 25.37
N GLN A 165 3.13 -12.52 24.60
CA GLN A 165 4.49 -12.91 25.02
C GLN A 165 4.89 -12.24 26.33
N GLN A 166 4.47 -11.00 26.52
CA GLN A 166 4.82 -10.27 27.74
C GLN A 166 3.97 -10.70 28.94
N GLN A 167 2.71 -11.06 28.75
CA GLN A 167 1.88 -11.61 29.83
C GLN A 167 2.45 -12.93 30.36
N VAL A 168 2.95 -13.80 29.50
CA VAL A 168 3.59 -15.05 29.87
C VAL A 168 4.84 -14.80 30.76
N LEU A 169 5.67 -13.80 30.39
CA LEU A 169 6.87 -13.47 31.16
C LEU A 169 6.57 -12.90 32.55
N ILE A 170 5.46 -12.18 32.71
CA ILE A 170 5.06 -11.58 34.02
C ILE A 170 4.46 -12.66 34.93
N HIS A 171 3.86 -13.73 34.41
CA HIS A 171 3.20 -14.79 35.18
C HIS A 171 4.11 -16.01 35.45
N GLN A 172 5.36 -16.03 34.99
CA GLN A 172 6.32 -17.02 35.39
C GLN A 172 6.76 -16.74 36.83
N PRO A 173 6.46 -17.60 37.83
CA PRO A 173 7.00 -17.45 39.16
C PRO A 173 8.52 -17.55 39.08
N ALA A 174 9.21 -16.66 39.79
CA ALA A 174 10.65 -16.75 39.98
C ALA A 174 10.91 -18.04 40.79
N GLU A 175 11.43 -19.07 40.11
CA GLU A 175 12.00 -20.25 40.78
C GLU A 175 13.37 -19.93 41.34
#